data_b8602e5b0aaec03c219f29e9004375ee
#
_entry.id   b8602e5b0aaec03c219f29e9004375ee
#
_cell.length_a   1.000
_cell.length_b   1.000
_cell.length_c   1.000
_cell.angle_alpha   90.00
_cell.angle_beta   90.00
_cell.angle_gamma   90.00
#
_symmetry.space_group_name_H-M   'P 1'
#
loop_
_entity.id
_entity.type
_entity.pdbx_description
1 polymer ?
#
loop_
_entity_poly.entity_id
_entity_poly.type
_entity_poly.pdbx_seq_one_letter_code
_entity_poly.pdbx_strand_id
1 'polypeptide(L)'
;MDLRKYNLTEDQKQYFIDHTAGYQPIIIDDNRQVVGRGAWPPPTPEYEWFYTQKAKSNATQTKHWGEGHHMVIDRNNIDSHIWNLMIPHNESLRFMFSDFINAAVSVTSDPDTVLEIGCNDGALLLSALEAGCQYAIGYDLEPQHSKVFELLNTITNNKIEFHNQSYNSLTHTLPNCKSADLVIANAVMCHLSDPLYFIKFLSTITNKTLLISCGVHIGESGDMTINFHGRPKQYGSSEFPDVFTHHTTISKDLFFYSLKECGFKNIYEISHRNGYPGEYWYYGQNNMGFIATK
;
A
#
# COMPACT_ATOMS: atom_id res chain seq x y z
N MET A 1 9.53 2.97 1.61
CA MET A 1 10.10 3.46 2.89
C MET A 1 11.61 3.41 2.82
N ASP A 2 12.32 4.38 3.39
CA ASP A 2 13.79 4.42 3.47
C ASP A 2 14.22 4.66 4.93
N LEU A 3 14.63 3.58 5.60
CA LEU A 3 14.95 3.61 7.02
C LEU A 3 16.39 4.09 7.32
N ARG A 4 17.24 4.26 6.30
CA ARG A 4 18.63 4.77 6.48
C ARG A 4 18.67 6.16 7.12
N LYS A 5 17.61 6.94 6.93
CA LYS A 5 17.48 8.30 7.49
C LYS A 5 17.35 8.33 9.02
N TYR A 6 17.04 7.22 9.66
CA TYR A 6 16.65 7.16 11.08
C TYR A 6 17.70 6.61 12.02
N ASN A 7 18.91 6.32 11.53
CA ASN A 7 20.04 5.83 12.35
C ASN A 7 19.69 4.65 13.28
N LEU A 8 18.95 3.66 12.75
CA LEU A 8 18.52 2.49 13.52
C LEU A 8 19.71 1.67 14.02
N THR A 9 19.61 1.16 15.25
CA THR A 9 20.52 0.13 15.76
C THR A 9 20.32 -1.19 15.00
N GLU A 10 21.28 -2.11 15.06
CA GLU A 10 21.15 -3.42 14.43
C GLU A 10 19.96 -4.22 15.00
N ASP A 11 19.70 -4.13 16.31
CA ASP A 11 18.55 -4.77 16.93
C ASP A 11 17.22 -4.23 16.40
N GLN A 12 17.13 -2.90 16.16
CA GLN A 12 15.94 -2.28 15.57
C GLN A 12 15.76 -2.68 14.10
N LYS A 13 16.83 -2.78 13.33
CA LYS A 13 16.77 -3.25 11.94
C LYS A 13 16.33 -4.72 11.89
N GLN A 14 16.88 -5.56 12.76
CA GLN A 14 16.49 -6.97 12.83
C GLN A 14 15.04 -7.10 13.29
N TYR A 15 14.62 -6.33 14.30
CA TYR A 15 13.24 -6.29 14.74
C TYR A 15 12.28 -5.92 13.59
N PHE A 16 12.64 -4.94 12.77
CA PHE A 16 11.86 -4.58 11.59
C PHE A 16 11.77 -5.72 10.59
N ILE A 17 12.89 -6.38 10.28
CA ILE A 17 12.97 -7.53 9.37
C ILE A 17 12.05 -8.66 9.84
N ASP A 18 12.06 -8.95 11.12
CA ASP A 18 11.31 -10.06 11.72
C ASP A 18 9.78 -9.83 11.73
N HIS A 19 9.34 -8.56 11.64
CA HIS A 19 7.94 -8.19 11.80
C HIS A 19 7.27 -7.56 10.58
N THR A 20 8.04 -7.18 9.54
CA THR A 20 7.47 -6.59 8.33
C THR A 20 6.61 -7.60 7.57
N ALA A 21 5.45 -7.18 7.09
CA ALA A 21 4.59 -7.99 6.22
C ALA A 21 4.94 -7.86 4.72
N GLY A 22 5.69 -6.83 4.36
CA GLY A 22 6.39 -6.71 3.09
C GLY A 22 5.57 -6.52 1.82
N TYR A 23 4.41 -5.90 1.89
CA TYR A 23 3.74 -5.47 0.67
C TYR A 23 4.46 -4.32 -0.04
N GLN A 24 5.13 -3.49 0.74
CA GLN A 24 5.77 -2.27 0.27
C GLN A 24 7.30 -2.42 0.26
N PRO A 25 8.01 -1.80 -0.71
CA PRO A 25 9.46 -1.84 -0.75
C PRO A 25 10.07 -1.01 0.38
N ILE A 26 11.06 -1.57 1.08
CA ILE A 26 11.68 -0.93 2.23
C ILE A 26 13.20 -1.06 2.14
N ILE A 27 13.90 0.06 2.20
CA ILE A 27 15.35 0.09 2.34
C ILE A 27 15.67 0.14 3.83
N ILE A 28 16.33 -0.89 4.34
CA ILE A 28 16.71 -0.99 5.75
C ILE A 28 18.04 -0.28 5.97
N ASP A 29 19.03 -0.61 5.15
CA ASP A 29 20.33 0.03 5.08
C ASP A 29 20.97 -0.18 3.68
N ASP A 30 22.24 0.14 3.51
CA ASP A 30 22.92 0.05 2.21
C ASP A 30 23.11 -1.40 1.71
N ASN A 31 22.94 -2.38 2.59
CA ASN A 31 23.12 -3.78 2.28
C ASN A 31 21.82 -4.60 2.35
N ARG A 32 20.78 -4.12 3.03
CA ARG A 32 19.55 -4.89 3.27
C ARG A 32 18.31 -4.14 2.81
N GLN A 33 17.46 -4.84 2.07
CA GLN A 33 16.18 -4.33 1.60
C GLN A 33 15.09 -5.40 1.72
N VAL A 34 13.87 -4.95 1.99
CA VAL A 34 12.66 -5.76 1.80
C VAL A 34 12.15 -5.51 0.39
N VAL A 35 12.04 -6.58 -0.39
CA VAL A 35 11.43 -6.53 -1.73
C VAL A 35 9.93 -6.68 -1.57
N GLY A 36 9.21 -5.60 -1.69
CA GLY A 36 7.76 -5.59 -1.60
C GLY A 36 7.10 -6.40 -2.72
N ARG A 37 5.90 -6.91 -2.46
CA ARG A 37 5.16 -7.73 -3.43
C ARG A 37 4.99 -7.06 -4.78
N GLY A 38 4.76 -5.75 -4.81
CA GLY A 38 4.60 -4.98 -6.04
C GLY A 38 5.90 -4.82 -6.84
N ALA A 39 7.06 -5.08 -6.23
CA ALA A 39 8.37 -5.02 -6.88
C ALA A 39 8.89 -6.40 -7.31
N TRP A 40 8.07 -7.44 -7.27
CA TRP A 40 8.50 -8.75 -7.73
C TRP A 40 8.81 -8.72 -9.22
N PRO A 41 9.96 -9.26 -9.63
CA PRO A 41 10.29 -9.31 -11.05
C PRO A 41 9.37 -10.28 -11.79
N PRO A 42 9.28 -10.18 -13.12
CA PRO A 42 8.55 -11.15 -13.93
C PRO A 42 9.15 -12.56 -13.78
N PRO A 43 8.36 -13.64 -13.91
CA PRO A 43 8.83 -15.01 -13.76
C PRO A 43 9.61 -15.47 -15.02
N THR A 44 10.73 -14.82 -15.30
CA THR A 44 11.65 -15.16 -16.39
C THR A 44 12.87 -15.91 -15.84
N PRO A 45 13.63 -16.64 -16.68
CA PRO A 45 14.78 -17.42 -16.23
C PRO A 45 15.84 -16.63 -15.46
N GLU A 46 16.03 -15.35 -15.79
CA GLU A 46 16.98 -14.47 -15.10
C GLU A 46 16.63 -14.21 -13.63
N TYR A 47 15.34 -14.38 -13.26
CA TYR A 47 14.83 -14.22 -11.89
C TYR A 47 14.49 -15.56 -11.21
N GLU A 48 14.89 -16.71 -11.78
CA GLU A 48 14.62 -18.04 -11.21
C GLU A 48 15.12 -18.16 -9.76
N TRP A 49 16.26 -17.54 -9.47
CA TRP A 49 16.82 -17.48 -8.12
C TRP A 49 15.80 -16.86 -7.14
N PHE A 50 15.21 -15.73 -7.50
CA PHE A 50 14.20 -15.05 -6.64
C PHE A 50 13.05 -15.98 -6.30
N TYR A 51 12.46 -16.61 -7.30
CA TYR A 51 11.33 -17.52 -7.09
C TYR A 51 11.70 -18.79 -6.32
N THR A 52 12.93 -19.26 -6.48
CA THR A 52 13.45 -20.39 -5.71
C THR A 52 13.63 -20.03 -4.24
N GLN A 53 14.18 -18.86 -3.90
CA GLN A 53 14.32 -18.41 -2.53
C GLN A 53 12.95 -18.12 -1.89
N LYS A 54 12.04 -17.49 -2.62
CA LYS A 54 10.67 -17.28 -2.20
C LYS A 54 9.96 -18.58 -1.88
N ALA A 55 10.09 -19.61 -2.71
CA ALA A 55 9.50 -20.91 -2.45
C ALA A 55 10.06 -21.56 -1.18
N LYS A 56 11.36 -21.43 -0.92
CA LYS A 56 12.01 -21.89 0.32
C LYS A 56 11.52 -21.12 1.54
N SER A 57 11.40 -19.80 1.44
CA SER A 57 10.87 -18.95 2.51
C SER A 57 9.44 -19.38 2.88
N ASN A 58 8.59 -19.57 1.88
CA ASN A 58 7.21 -20.03 2.11
C ASN A 58 7.12 -21.40 2.78
N ALA A 59 8.09 -22.29 2.56
CA ALA A 59 8.13 -23.61 3.17
C ALA A 59 8.52 -23.58 4.68
N THR A 60 9.18 -22.51 5.11
CA THR A 60 9.68 -22.36 6.49
C THR A 60 8.81 -21.49 7.38
N GLN A 61 7.93 -20.65 6.80
CA GLN A 61 7.04 -19.76 7.54
C GLN A 61 5.67 -20.40 7.76
N THR A 62 5.26 -20.54 8.99
CA THR A 62 3.99 -21.14 9.38
C THR A 62 2.88 -20.10 9.54
N LYS A 63 1.91 -20.12 8.65
CA LYS A 63 0.50 -19.75 8.88
C LYS A 63 0.11 -18.28 9.13
N HIS A 64 0.87 -17.26 8.78
CA HIS A 64 0.40 -15.89 8.84
C HIS A 64 0.32 -15.24 7.45
N TRP A 65 -0.51 -14.21 7.35
CA TRP A 65 -0.75 -13.41 6.16
C TRP A 65 0.51 -12.93 5.42
N GLY A 66 1.58 -12.65 6.13
CA GLY A 66 2.87 -12.29 5.60
C GLY A 66 3.64 -13.40 4.87
N GLU A 67 3.14 -14.63 4.88
CA GLU A 67 3.83 -15.76 4.28
C GLU A 67 4.05 -15.58 2.78
N GLY A 68 5.29 -15.36 2.40
CA GLY A 68 5.69 -15.25 1.00
C GLY A 68 5.34 -13.93 0.31
N HIS A 69 4.95 -12.89 1.04
CA HIS A 69 4.70 -11.57 0.46
C HIS A 69 5.94 -10.68 0.45
N HIS A 70 6.93 -10.98 1.25
CA HIS A 70 8.19 -10.24 1.25
C HIS A 70 9.39 -11.16 1.19
N MET A 71 10.48 -10.60 0.76
CA MET A 71 11.79 -11.23 0.83
C MET A 71 12.80 -10.16 1.22
N VAL A 72 13.52 -10.43 2.29
CA VAL A 72 14.68 -9.62 2.65
C VAL A 72 15.84 -10.08 1.79
N ILE A 73 16.42 -9.14 1.06
CA ILE A 73 17.68 -9.36 0.33
C ILE A 73 18.81 -8.66 1.08
N ASP A 74 19.92 -9.38 1.22
CA ASP A 74 21.13 -8.87 1.84
C ASP A 74 22.30 -9.01 0.84
N ARG A 75 22.88 -7.87 0.50
CA ARG A 75 23.98 -7.76 -0.47
C ARG A 75 25.18 -8.66 -0.15
N ASN A 76 25.42 -8.91 1.14
CA ASN A 76 26.53 -9.72 1.58
C ASN A 76 26.28 -11.23 1.40
N ASN A 77 25.01 -11.62 1.21
CA ASN A 77 24.56 -13.02 1.18
C ASN A 77 23.99 -13.44 -0.17
N ILE A 78 23.97 -12.56 -1.16
CA ILE A 78 23.48 -12.88 -2.49
C ILE A 78 24.50 -12.52 -3.58
N ASP A 79 24.37 -13.16 -4.73
CA ASP A 79 25.15 -12.81 -5.91
C ASP A 79 24.93 -11.34 -6.32
N SER A 80 26.03 -10.66 -6.65
CA SER A 80 25.99 -9.24 -7.03
C SER A 80 25.14 -8.98 -8.27
N HIS A 81 25.07 -9.94 -9.20
CA HIS A 81 24.20 -9.83 -10.37
C HIS A 81 22.74 -9.83 -9.97
N ILE A 82 22.34 -10.72 -9.05
CA ILE A 82 20.96 -10.78 -8.53
C ILE A 82 20.61 -9.50 -7.77
N TRP A 83 21.52 -9.01 -6.93
CA TRP A 83 21.33 -7.72 -6.26
C TRP A 83 21.03 -6.60 -7.27
N ASN A 84 21.87 -6.49 -8.29
CA ASN A 84 21.74 -5.45 -9.31
C ASN A 84 20.47 -5.58 -10.17
N LEU A 85 19.92 -6.78 -10.31
CA LEU A 85 18.63 -6.99 -10.97
C LEU A 85 17.45 -6.57 -10.09
N MET A 86 17.50 -6.85 -8.78
CA MET A 86 16.36 -6.65 -7.88
C MET A 86 16.20 -5.20 -7.41
N ILE A 87 17.32 -4.51 -7.18
CA ILE A 87 17.27 -3.14 -6.63
C ILE A 87 16.51 -2.15 -7.50
N PRO A 88 16.71 -2.08 -8.83
CA PRO A 88 15.97 -1.14 -9.66
C PRO A 88 14.45 -1.31 -9.58
N HIS A 89 13.96 -2.54 -9.50
CA HIS A 89 12.52 -2.81 -9.35
C HIS A 89 12.00 -2.30 -8.00
N ASN A 90 12.72 -2.60 -6.93
CA ASN A 90 12.33 -2.19 -5.58
C ASN A 90 12.36 -0.66 -5.43
N GLU A 91 13.41 -0.02 -5.92
CA GLU A 91 13.54 1.44 -5.91
C GLU A 91 12.48 2.13 -6.76
N SER A 92 12.17 1.59 -7.94
CA SER A 92 11.15 2.16 -8.82
C SER A 92 9.78 2.22 -8.14
N LEU A 93 9.36 1.14 -7.48
CA LEU A 93 8.10 1.11 -6.74
C LEU A 93 8.14 2.09 -5.56
N ARG A 94 9.26 2.19 -4.86
CA ARG A 94 9.46 3.14 -3.77
C ARG A 94 9.34 4.58 -4.24
N PHE A 95 9.98 4.92 -5.37
CA PHE A 95 9.89 6.25 -5.97
C PHE A 95 8.46 6.58 -6.40
N MET A 96 7.74 5.64 -6.97
CA MET A 96 6.35 5.82 -7.35
C MET A 96 5.49 6.19 -6.14
N PHE A 97 5.61 5.47 -5.03
CA PHE A 97 4.88 5.81 -3.81
C PHE A 97 5.27 7.18 -3.25
N SER A 98 6.56 7.50 -3.27
CA SER A 98 7.03 8.83 -2.86
C SER A 98 6.48 9.94 -3.75
N ASP A 99 6.45 9.75 -5.07
CA ASP A 99 5.88 10.70 -6.02
C ASP A 99 4.37 10.91 -5.78
N PHE A 100 3.62 9.83 -5.50
CA PHE A 100 2.20 9.92 -5.18
C PHE A 100 1.95 10.76 -3.92
N ILE A 101 2.73 10.49 -2.87
CA ILE A 101 2.60 11.22 -1.62
C ILE A 101 3.01 12.69 -1.78
N ASN A 102 4.13 12.98 -2.43
CA ASN A 102 4.58 14.34 -2.67
C ASN A 102 3.56 15.15 -3.48
N ALA A 103 2.97 14.54 -4.51
CA ALA A 103 1.91 15.18 -5.29
C ALA A 103 0.66 15.45 -4.42
N ALA A 104 0.22 14.47 -3.63
CA ALA A 104 -0.94 14.63 -2.76
C ALA A 104 -0.72 15.70 -1.67
N VAL A 105 0.42 15.69 -1.00
CA VAL A 105 0.78 16.71 0.01
C VAL A 105 0.85 18.10 -0.62
N SER A 106 1.47 18.24 -1.79
CA SER A 106 1.55 19.51 -2.51
C SER A 106 0.18 20.10 -2.86
N VAL A 107 -0.75 19.24 -3.32
CA VAL A 107 -2.12 19.67 -3.66
C VAL A 107 -2.95 19.99 -2.42
N THR A 108 -2.66 19.33 -1.28
CA THR A 108 -3.43 19.51 -0.04
C THR A 108 -3.14 20.85 0.64
N SER A 109 -2.04 21.51 0.32
CA SER A 109 -1.58 22.75 0.97
C SER A 109 -1.44 22.59 2.50
N ASP A 110 -0.26 22.21 2.94
CA ASP A 110 0.11 22.03 4.33
C ASP A 110 -0.86 21.12 5.13
N PRO A 111 -0.92 19.83 4.85
CA PRO A 111 -1.75 18.91 5.62
C PRO A 111 -1.15 18.68 7.02
N ASP A 112 -1.95 18.94 8.06
CA ASP A 112 -1.55 18.61 9.43
C ASP A 112 -1.60 17.10 9.65
N THR A 113 -2.64 16.45 9.17
CA THR A 113 -2.91 15.03 9.41
C THR A 113 -3.02 14.23 8.12
N VAL A 114 -2.41 13.04 8.14
CA VAL A 114 -2.59 12.01 7.11
C VAL A 114 -3.18 10.75 7.72
N LEU A 115 -4.11 10.13 7.01
CA LEU A 115 -4.74 8.87 7.40
C LEU A 115 -4.70 7.88 6.23
N GLU A 116 -4.31 6.63 6.48
CA GLU A 116 -4.31 5.57 5.48
C GLU A 116 -5.19 4.40 5.91
N ILE A 117 -6.11 3.99 5.02
CA ILE A 117 -6.88 2.76 5.14
C ILE A 117 -6.16 1.66 4.36
N GLY A 118 -5.89 0.53 5.03
CA GLY A 118 -5.03 -0.53 4.47
C GLY A 118 -3.56 -0.11 4.48
N CYS A 119 -3.09 0.40 5.62
CA CYS A 119 -1.78 1.05 5.72
C CYS A 119 -0.59 0.09 5.69
N ASN A 120 -0.83 -1.21 5.83
CA ASN A 120 0.24 -2.21 5.87
C ASN A 120 1.34 -1.81 6.88
N ASP A 121 2.61 -1.82 6.48
CA ASP A 121 3.75 -1.42 7.31
C ASP A 121 3.98 0.11 7.37
N GLY A 122 3.01 0.92 6.95
CA GLY A 122 3.04 2.38 7.12
C GLY A 122 3.99 3.15 6.21
N ALA A 123 4.43 2.57 5.08
CA ALA A 123 5.40 3.21 4.20
C ALA A 123 4.90 4.53 3.60
N LEU A 124 3.62 4.61 3.22
CA LEU A 124 3.04 5.84 2.67
C LEU A 124 2.84 6.88 3.77
N LEU A 125 2.46 6.45 4.98
CA LEU A 125 2.33 7.32 6.14
C LEU A 125 3.67 7.94 6.54
N LEU A 126 4.74 7.14 6.58
CA LEU A 126 6.08 7.65 6.85
C LEU A 126 6.53 8.63 5.77
N SER A 127 6.26 8.33 4.49
CA SER A 127 6.55 9.24 3.39
C SER A 127 5.77 10.55 3.50
N ALA A 128 4.53 10.52 3.98
CA ALA A 128 3.73 11.73 4.21
C ALA A 128 4.28 12.59 5.36
N LEU A 129 4.75 11.97 6.45
CA LEU A 129 5.46 12.69 7.52
C LEU A 129 6.75 13.33 7.01
N GLU A 130 7.52 12.61 6.18
CA GLU A 130 8.72 13.14 5.53
C GLU A 130 8.42 14.30 4.57
N ALA A 131 7.25 14.29 3.95
CA ALA A 131 6.77 15.34 3.06
C ALA A 131 6.16 16.56 3.77
N GLY A 132 6.05 16.52 5.13
CA GLY A 132 5.63 17.67 5.93
C GLY A 132 4.37 17.50 6.77
N CYS A 133 3.61 16.41 6.63
CA CYS A 133 2.50 16.12 7.54
C CYS A 133 3.01 16.06 8.99
N GLN A 134 2.20 16.52 9.94
CA GLN A 134 2.60 16.55 11.33
C GLN A 134 2.26 15.27 12.08
N TYR A 135 1.18 14.59 11.69
CA TYR A 135 0.69 13.39 12.35
C TYR A 135 0.09 12.41 11.36
N ALA A 136 0.34 11.12 11.58
CA ALA A 136 -0.08 10.03 10.70
C ALA A 136 -0.90 8.98 11.45
N ILE A 137 -1.95 8.46 10.81
CA ILE A 137 -2.87 7.48 11.36
C ILE A 137 -3.05 6.33 10.38
N GLY A 138 -2.72 5.12 10.82
CA GLY A 138 -2.88 3.90 10.03
C GLY A 138 -4.01 3.01 10.53
N TYR A 139 -4.82 2.53 9.61
CA TYR A 139 -5.81 1.48 9.85
C TYR A 139 -5.51 0.27 8.99
N ASP A 140 -5.40 -0.91 9.61
CA ASP A 140 -5.25 -2.16 8.87
C ASP A 140 -5.92 -3.32 9.61
N LEU A 141 -6.35 -4.32 8.84
CA LEU A 141 -6.95 -5.55 9.34
C LEU A 141 -5.94 -6.42 10.09
N GLU A 142 -4.67 -6.38 9.66
CA GLU A 142 -3.64 -7.31 10.09
C GLU A 142 -2.96 -6.84 11.37
N PRO A 143 -3.13 -7.54 12.50
CA PRO A 143 -2.58 -7.13 13.81
C PRO A 143 -1.05 -7.14 13.86
N GLN A 144 -0.40 -7.89 12.98
CA GLN A 144 1.07 -8.00 12.92
C GLN A 144 1.75 -6.66 12.62
N HIS A 145 1.08 -5.77 11.89
CA HIS A 145 1.62 -4.44 11.59
C HIS A 145 1.86 -3.59 12.84
N SER A 146 1.16 -3.89 13.96
CA SER A 146 1.36 -3.19 15.24
C SER A 146 2.82 -3.17 15.67
N LYS A 147 3.56 -4.25 15.42
CA LYS A 147 4.98 -4.36 15.76
C LYS A 147 5.86 -3.41 14.97
N VAL A 148 5.59 -3.28 13.68
CA VAL A 148 6.29 -2.32 12.83
C VAL A 148 5.95 -0.90 13.27
N PHE A 149 4.68 -0.62 13.58
CA PHE A 149 4.26 0.71 14.05
C PHE A 149 4.82 1.08 15.42
N GLU A 150 5.09 0.15 16.34
CA GLU A 150 5.83 0.41 17.57
C GLU A 150 7.22 1.02 17.29
N LEU A 151 7.94 0.47 16.31
CA LEU A 151 9.21 1.01 15.89
C LEU A 151 9.05 2.35 15.16
N LEU A 152 8.12 2.44 14.20
CA LEU A 152 7.86 3.68 13.46
C LEU A 152 7.48 4.81 14.41
N ASN A 153 6.66 4.53 15.43
CA ASN A 153 6.28 5.52 16.43
C ASN A 153 7.50 6.03 17.20
N THR A 154 8.41 5.14 17.56
CA THR A 154 9.67 5.50 18.24
C THR A 154 10.53 6.42 17.36
N ILE A 155 10.77 6.06 16.10
CA ILE A 155 11.66 6.84 15.21
C ILE A 155 11.05 8.15 14.72
N THR A 156 9.73 8.28 14.76
CA THR A 156 9.01 9.50 14.38
C THR A 156 8.66 10.39 15.58
N ASN A 157 9.15 10.10 16.78
CA ASN A 157 8.82 10.83 18.00
C ASN A 157 7.30 10.89 18.28
N ASN A 158 6.65 9.75 18.23
CA ASN A 158 5.22 9.57 18.49
C ASN A 158 4.29 10.34 17.51
N LYS A 159 4.71 10.48 16.27
CA LYS A 159 3.91 11.14 15.23
C LYS A 159 3.06 10.17 14.38
N ILE A 160 3.13 8.88 14.65
CA ILE A 160 2.39 7.87 13.90
C ILE A 160 1.66 6.94 14.86
N GLU A 161 0.40 6.63 14.57
CA GLU A 161 -0.38 5.67 15.33
C GLU A 161 -0.96 4.59 14.42
N PHE A 162 -1.25 3.43 15.00
CA PHE A 162 -1.85 2.29 14.32
C PHE A 162 -3.11 1.83 15.03
N HIS A 163 -4.14 1.55 14.25
CA HIS A 163 -5.38 0.93 14.70
C HIS A 163 -5.60 -0.39 13.94
N ASN A 164 -5.63 -1.48 14.69
CA ASN A 164 -5.98 -2.79 14.13
C ASN A 164 -7.49 -2.85 13.91
N GLN A 165 -7.95 -2.20 12.87
CA GLN A 165 -9.36 -2.11 12.47
C GLN A 165 -9.45 -2.04 10.95
N SER A 166 -10.56 -2.50 10.40
CA SER A 166 -10.84 -2.50 8.97
C SER A 166 -12.21 -1.91 8.65
N TYR A 167 -12.32 -1.34 7.47
CA TYR A 167 -13.61 -0.99 6.89
C TYR A 167 -14.47 -2.24 6.72
N ASN A 168 -15.71 -2.15 7.15
CA ASN A 168 -16.69 -3.22 7.06
C ASN A 168 -17.65 -2.96 5.90
N SER A 169 -17.56 -3.79 4.86
CA SER A 169 -18.39 -3.70 3.67
C SER A 169 -19.89 -3.95 3.92
N LEU A 170 -20.26 -4.67 4.98
CA LEU A 170 -21.65 -4.94 5.31
C LEU A 170 -22.35 -3.74 5.97
N THR A 171 -21.61 -3.01 6.80
CA THR A 171 -22.14 -1.83 7.51
C THR A 171 -21.69 -0.53 6.87
N HIS A 172 -20.80 -0.57 5.87
CA HIS A 172 -20.20 0.58 5.20
C HIS A 172 -19.51 1.55 6.16
N THR A 173 -18.91 1.02 7.23
CA THR A 173 -18.29 1.82 8.28
C THR A 173 -16.91 1.29 8.68
N LEU A 174 -16.14 2.17 9.30
CA LEU A 174 -14.98 1.83 10.12
C LEU A 174 -15.20 2.48 11.49
N PRO A 175 -15.45 1.70 12.55
CA PRO A 175 -15.81 2.26 13.87
C PRO A 175 -14.72 3.20 14.39
N ASN A 176 -15.15 4.36 14.95
CA ASN A 176 -14.25 5.36 15.52
C ASN A 176 -13.16 5.89 14.58
N CYS A 177 -13.36 5.75 13.27
CA CYS A 177 -12.42 6.29 12.30
C CYS A 177 -12.31 7.80 12.42
N LYS A 178 -11.10 8.31 12.54
CA LYS A 178 -10.81 9.73 12.56
C LYS A 178 -10.95 10.33 11.16
N SER A 179 -11.08 11.64 11.06
CA SER A 179 -10.91 12.37 9.80
C SER A 179 -9.52 12.96 9.70
N ALA A 180 -9.04 13.18 8.47
CA ALA A 180 -7.72 13.75 8.21
C ALA A 180 -7.74 14.72 7.03
N ASP A 181 -6.74 15.59 6.97
CA ASP A 181 -6.57 16.52 5.85
C ASP A 181 -6.24 15.76 4.56
N LEU A 182 -5.34 14.79 4.65
CA LEU A 182 -5.00 13.86 3.57
C LEU A 182 -5.44 12.45 3.96
N VAL A 183 -6.32 11.85 3.19
CA VAL A 183 -6.70 10.44 3.32
C VAL A 183 -6.09 9.64 2.17
N ILE A 184 -5.55 8.47 2.48
CA ILE A 184 -4.94 7.55 1.53
C ILE A 184 -5.70 6.23 1.55
N ALA A 185 -6.01 5.70 0.37
CA ALA A 185 -6.54 4.36 0.17
C ALA A 185 -5.82 3.72 -1.03
N ASN A 186 -4.66 3.11 -0.76
CA ASN A 186 -3.82 2.53 -1.79
C ASN A 186 -4.11 1.03 -1.94
N ALA A 187 -4.62 0.63 -3.12
CA ALA A 187 -4.93 -0.75 -3.49
C ALA A 187 -5.88 -1.49 -2.51
N VAL A 188 -6.77 -0.76 -1.83
CA VAL A 188 -7.79 -1.34 -0.93
C VAL A 188 -9.10 -1.59 -1.68
N MET A 189 -9.56 -0.62 -2.47
CA MET A 189 -10.86 -0.66 -3.12
C MET A 189 -11.05 -1.90 -4.01
N CYS A 190 -9.97 -2.40 -4.62
CA CYS A 190 -10.02 -3.60 -5.46
C CYS A 190 -10.36 -4.89 -4.67
N HIS A 191 -10.25 -4.88 -3.36
CA HIS A 191 -10.57 -6.01 -2.48
C HIS A 191 -11.97 -5.93 -1.87
N LEU A 192 -12.73 -4.88 -2.17
CA LEU A 192 -14.05 -4.65 -1.59
C LEU A 192 -15.17 -5.02 -2.58
N SER A 193 -16.27 -5.55 -2.04
CA SER A 193 -17.47 -5.84 -2.80
C SER A 193 -18.36 -4.61 -3.04
N ASP A 194 -18.08 -3.51 -2.33
CA ASP A 194 -18.90 -2.30 -2.29
C ASP A 194 -18.10 -1.01 -2.58
N PRO A 195 -17.32 -0.94 -3.67
CA PRO A 195 -16.37 0.15 -3.90
C PRO A 195 -17.02 1.54 -3.91
N LEU A 196 -18.28 1.67 -4.34
CA LEU A 196 -18.98 2.96 -4.35
C LEU A 196 -19.31 3.45 -2.93
N TYR A 197 -19.72 2.56 -2.04
CA TYR A 197 -19.93 2.90 -0.64
C TYR A 197 -18.62 3.20 0.07
N PHE A 198 -17.53 2.52 -0.32
CA PHE A 198 -16.21 2.83 0.19
C PHE A 198 -15.74 4.24 -0.22
N ILE A 199 -15.96 4.66 -1.47
CA ILE A 199 -15.70 6.04 -1.92
C ILE A 199 -16.52 7.02 -1.07
N LYS A 200 -17.80 6.73 -0.84
CA LYS A 200 -18.65 7.56 0.02
C LYS A 200 -18.11 7.63 1.45
N PHE A 201 -17.72 6.49 2.03
CA PHE A 201 -17.08 6.46 3.35
C PHE A 201 -15.79 7.31 3.38
N LEU A 202 -14.88 7.12 2.43
CA LEU A 202 -13.65 7.91 2.33
C LEU A 202 -13.95 9.41 2.27
N SER A 203 -15.00 9.80 1.55
CA SER A 203 -15.38 11.22 1.49
C SER A 203 -15.80 11.78 2.85
N THR A 204 -16.38 10.99 3.74
CA THR A 204 -16.81 11.46 5.08
C THR A 204 -15.64 11.73 6.01
N ILE A 205 -14.53 11.03 5.84
CA ILE A 205 -13.32 11.15 6.67
C ILE A 205 -12.24 12.04 6.06
N THR A 206 -12.41 12.47 4.80
CA THR A 206 -11.48 13.37 4.12
C THR A 206 -11.86 14.81 4.36
N ASN A 207 -10.98 15.62 4.95
CA ASN A 207 -11.18 17.05 5.14
C ASN A 207 -10.83 17.87 3.89
N LYS A 208 -9.68 17.57 3.25
CA LYS A 208 -9.16 18.34 2.10
C LYS A 208 -8.93 17.45 0.86
N THR A 209 -8.12 16.41 0.99
CA THR A 209 -7.61 15.63 -0.16
C THR A 209 -7.69 14.14 0.08
N LEU A 210 -8.11 13.41 -0.94
CA LEU A 210 -8.09 11.94 -1.02
C LEU A 210 -7.06 11.52 -2.07
N LEU A 211 -6.08 10.71 -1.67
CA LEU A 211 -5.22 9.94 -2.57
C LEU A 211 -5.76 8.51 -2.64
N ILE A 212 -6.20 8.10 -3.80
CA ILE A 212 -6.73 6.75 -4.02
C ILE A 212 -6.06 6.09 -5.21
N SER A 213 -5.61 4.87 -5.05
CA SER A 213 -5.14 4.04 -6.15
C SER A 213 -5.95 2.76 -6.21
N CYS A 214 -6.40 2.42 -7.41
CA CYS A 214 -7.32 1.30 -7.61
C CYS A 214 -7.27 0.76 -9.05
N GLY A 215 -7.86 -0.42 -9.24
CA GLY A 215 -8.13 -0.96 -10.57
C GLY A 215 -9.24 -0.17 -11.25
N VAL A 216 -8.84 0.65 -12.23
CA VAL A 216 -9.76 1.40 -13.07
C VAL A 216 -9.58 0.92 -14.51
N HIS A 217 -10.66 0.53 -15.18
CA HIS A 217 -10.58 0.15 -16.56
C HIS A 217 -11.01 1.31 -17.49
N ILE A 218 -10.27 1.47 -18.56
CA ILE A 218 -10.60 2.38 -19.65
C ILE A 218 -11.48 1.59 -20.63
N GLY A 219 -12.77 1.51 -20.36
CA GLY A 219 -13.74 0.84 -21.23
C GLY A 219 -14.98 1.70 -21.36
N GLU A 220 -15.83 1.38 -22.33
CA GLU A 220 -17.08 2.12 -22.53
C GLU A 220 -17.95 2.07 -21.26
N SER A 221 -18.27 3.24 -20.81
CA SER A 221 -19.34 3.69 -19.90
C SER A 221 -19.85 2.79 -18.79
N GLY A 222 -19.64 3.26 -17.56
CA GLY A 222 -20.56 2.95 -16.45
C GLY A 222 -20.43 1.58 -15.80
N ASP A 223 -19.47 0.76 -16.19
CA ASP A 223 -19.37 -0.62 -15.74
C ASP A 223 -18.50 -0.79 -14.50
N MET A 224 -18.92 -1.67 -13.65
CA MET A 224 -18.13 -2.21 -12.54
C MET A 224 -18.06 -3.72 -12.69
N THR A 225 -16.86 -4.28 -12.67
CA THR A 225 -16.65 -5.72 -12.73
C THR A 225 -16.14 -6.22 -11.39
N ILE A 226 -16.82 -7.19 -10.83
CA ILE A 226 -16.41 -7.91 -9.63
C ILE A 226 -16.01 -9.32 -10.06
N ASN A 227 -14.73 -9.61 -10.05
CA ASN A 227 -14.21 -10.93 -10.35
C ASN A 227 -14.04 -11.73 -9.05
N PHE A 228 -14.72 -12.86 -8.98
CA PHE A 228 -14.61 -13.77 -7.86
C PHE A 228 -13.44 -14.74 -8.11
N HIS A 229 -12.35 -14.61 -7.37
CA HIS A 229 -11.16 -15.43 -7.60
C HIS A 229 -11.20 -16.82 -6.92
N GLY A 230 -12.33 -17.22 -6.39
CA GLY A 230 -12.55 -18.59 -5.91
C GLY A 230 -11.54 -19.11 -4.86
N ARG A 231 -10.85 -18.22 -4.15
CA ARG A 231 -9.91 -18.59 -3.07
C ARG A 231 -10.55 -18.34 -1.70
N PRO A 232 -11.41 -19.25 -1.24
CA PRO A 232 -12.34 -18.97 -0.15
C PRO A 232 -11.71 -18.87 1.24
N LYS A 233 -10.40 -18.99 1.42
CA LYS A 233 -9.84 -19.13 2.76
C LYS A 233 -8.44 -18.53 2.98
N GLN A 234 -7.82 -17.89 2.00
CA GLN A 234 -6.46 -17.38 2.21
C GLN A 234 -6.44 -16.05 2.98
N TYR A 235 -7.56 -15.32 2.99
CA TYR A 235 -7.56 -13.91 3.34
C TYR A 235 -8.74 -13.44 4.19
N GLY A 236 -9.57 -14.29 4.66
CA GLY A 236 -10.68 -13.86 5.50
C GLY A 236 -10.44 -14.22 6.95
N SER A 237 -10.60 -13.27 7.86
CA SER A 237 -11.02 -13.62 9.20
C SER A 237 -12.42 -14.22 9.10
N SER A 238 -12.83 -15.07 10.07
CA SER A 238 -14.20 -15.58 10.14
C SER A 238 -15.25 -14.45 10.21
N GLU A 239 -14.85 -13.22 10.51
CA GLU A 239 -15.68 -12.03 10.61
C GLU A 239 -15.86 -11.29 9.27
N PHE A 240 -14.93 -11.48 8.32
CA PHE A 240 -14.96 -10.80 7.02
C PHE A 240 -14.61 -11.78 5.88
N PRO A 241 -15.39 -12.85 5.69
CA PRO A 241 -15.06 -13.89 4.70
C PRO A 241 -15.03 -13.38 3.27
N ASP A 242 -15.67 -12.24 2.99
CA ASP A 242 -15.87 -11.71 1.64
C ASP A 242 -14.88 -10.60 1.24
N VAL A 243 -14.18 -10.00 2.19
CA VAL A 243 -13.35 -8.80 1.94
C VAL A 243 -12.20 -9.06 0.96
N PHE A 244 -11.70 -10.27 0.88
CA PHE A 244 -10.49 -10.59 0.11
C PHE A 244 -10.70 -11.63 -1.01
N THR A 245 -11.91 -11.99 -1.27
CA THR A 245 -12.23 -12.95 -2.35
C THR A 245 -12.56 -12.26 -3.67
N HIS A 246 -12.68 -10.94 -3.67
CA HIS A 246 -13.05 -10.15 -4.83
C HIS A 246 -11.86 -9.40 -5.40
N HIS A 247 -11.81 -9.29 -6.71
CA HIS A 247 -11.01 -8.31 -7.41
C HIS A 247 -11.96 -7.39 -8.17
N THR A 248 -12.22 -6.22 -7.61
CA THR A 248 -13.14 -5.25 -8.17
C THR A 248 -12.37 -4.25 -9.03
N THR A 249 -12.86 -4.08 -10.26
CA THR A 249 -12.44 -2.98 -11.13
C THR A 249 -13.66 -2.12 -11.47
N ILE A 250 -13.45 -0.83 -11.58
CA ILE A 250 -14.50 0.16 -11.86
C ILE A 250 -14.14 0.94 -13.12
N SER A 251 -15.12 1.30 -13.96
CA SER A 251 -14.84 2.17 -15.10
C SER A 251 -14.43 3.56 -14.62
N LYS A 252 -13.52 4.18 -15.37
CA LYS A 252 -13.00 5.51 -15.03
C LYS A 252 -14.12 6.53 -14.89
N ASP A 253 -15.10 6.48 -15.78
CA ASP A 253 -16.24 7.41 -15.76
C ASP A 253 -17.10 7.24 -14.51
N LEU A 254 -17.43 6.00 -14.13
CA LEU A 254 -18.18 5.73 -12.91
C LEU A 254 -17.39 6.12 -11.66
N PHE A 255 -16.09 5.88 -11.65
CA PHE A 255 -15.21 6.29 -10.57
C PHE A 255 -15.19 7.81 -10.39
N PHE A 256 -14.99 8.57 -11.49
CA PHE A 256 -14.98 10.03 -11.45
C PHE A 256 -16.35 10.61 -11.08
N TYR A 257 -17.42 10.05 -11.64
CA TYR A 257 -18.77 10.43 -11.26
C TYR A 257 -19.00 10.23 -9.75
N SER A 258 -18.62 9.08 -9.21
CA SER A 258 -18.78 8.78 -7.79
C SER A 258 -18.00 9.74 -6.88
N LEU A 259 -16.77 10.09 -7.24
CA LEU A 259 -15.99 11.09 -6.49
C LEU A 259 -16.67 12.46 -6.51
N LYS A 260 -17.19 12.91 -7.65
CA LYS A 260 -17.89 14.20 -7.78
C LYS A 260 -19.18 14.22 -6.95
N GLU A 261 -19.99 13.15 -7.02
CA GLU A 261 -21.22 13.03 -6.21
C GLU A 261 -20.90 13.00 -4.71
N CYS A 262 -19.72 12.54 -4.30
CA CYS A 262 -19.23 12.57 -2.94
C CYS A 262 -18.60 13.92 -2.52
N GLY A 263 -18.67 14.96 -3.38
CA GLY A 263 -18.27 16.32 -3.08
C GLY A 263 -16.83 16.69 -3.40
N PHE A 264 -16.10 15.86 -4.09
CA PHE A 264 -14.77 16.22 -4.60
C PHE A 264 -14.89 17.10 -5.87
N LYS A 265 -14.24 18.27 -5.86
CA LYS A 265 -14.33 19.26 -6.93
C LYS A 265 -13.34 19.01 -8.07
N ASN A 266 -12.09 18.73 -7.69
CA ASN A 266 -11.02 18.49 -8.66
C ASN A 266 -10.51 17.07 -8.52
N ILE A 267 -10.30 16.39 -9.64
CA ILE A 267 -9.77 15.03 -9.69
C ILE A 267 -8.59 15.06 -10.65
N TYR A 268 -7.42 14.70 -10.15
CA TYR A 268 -6.17 14.63 -10.89
C TYR A 268 -5.77 13.18 -11.04
N GLU A 269 -5.47 12.77 -12.23
CA GLU A 269 -4.84 11.49 -12.52
C GLU A 269 -3.34 11.62 -12.36
N ILE A 270 -2.74 10.71 -11.61
CA ILE A 270 -1.29 10.66 -11.47
C ILE A 270 -0.76 9.77 -12.59
N SER A 271 -0.12 10.37 -13.58
CA SER A 271 0.54 9.63 -14.64
C SER A 271 1.80 8.96 -14.08
N HIS A 272 1.96 7.67 -14.36
CA HIS A 272 3.21 6.98 -14.10
C HIS A 272 4.32 7.56 -14.98
N ARG A 273 5.51 7.75 -14.42
CA ARG A 273 6.69 7.98 -15.25
C ARG A 273 6.91 6.75 -16.11
N ASN A 274 6.97 6.91 -17.44
CA ASN A 274 7.34 5.84 -18.35
C ASN A 274 8.66 5.22 -17.88
N GLY A 275 8.68 3.91 -17.66
CA GLY A 275 9.90 3.16 -17.34
C GLY A 275 10.04 2.62 -15.92
N TYR A 276 8.99 2.64 -15.09
CA TYR A 276 9.02 1.86 -13.86
C TYR A 276 8.99 0.36 -14.20
N PRO A 277 10.03 -0.40 -13.84
CA PRO A 277 10.10 -1.84 -14.17
C PRO A 277 9.08 -2.70 -13.41
N GLY A 278 8.16 -2.13 -12.67
CA GLY A 278 7.13 -2.83 -11.90
C GLY A 278 5.71 -2.79 -12.49
N GLU A 279 5.55 -2.31 -13.71
CA GLU A 279 4.21 -2.15 -14.36
C GLU A 279 3.37 -3.43 -14.44
N TYR A 280 3.98 -4.59 -14.32
CA TYR A 280 3.31 -5.86 -14.57
C TYR A 280 2.43 -6.37 -13.42
N TRP A 281 2.68 -5.98 -12.17
CA TRP A 281 2.07 -6.69 -11.03
C TRP A 281 1.13 -5.86 -10.18
N TYR A 282 1.48 -4.61 -9.90
CA TYR A 282 0.69 -3.80 -8.99
C TYR A 282 -0.20 -2.79 -9.71
N TYR A 283 0.33 -2.26 -10.81
CA TYR A 283 -0.34 -1.25 -11.62
C TYR A 283 -0.30 -1.66 -13.09
N GLY A 284 -0.78 -2.84 -13.40
CA GLY A 284 -1.04 -3.20 -14.79
C GLY A 284 -1.80 -2.05 -15.48
N GLN A 285 -1.95 -2.07 -16.79
CA GLN A 285 -2.57 -0.98 -17.58
C GLN A 285 -3.88 -0.38 -17.00
N ASN A 286 -4.43 -1.01 -15.96
CA ASN A 286 -5.70 -0.69 -15.34
C ASN A 286 -5.59 -0.18 -13.90
N ASN A 287 -4.41 -0.06 -13.31
CA ASN A 287 -4.27 0.47 -11.95
C ASN A 287 -3.70 1.89 -12.00
N MET A 288 -4.48 2.83 -11.56
CA MET A 288 -4.18 4.27 -11.65
C MET A 288 -4.26 4.90 -10.27
N GLY A 289 -3.42 5.91 -10.05
CA GLY A 289 -3.49 6.76 -8.88
C GLY A 289 -4.25 8.05 -9.19
N PHE A 290 -5.07 8.49 -8.24
CA PHE A 290 -5.87 9.70 -8.37
C PHE A 290 -5.77 10.54 -7.11
N ILE A 291 -5.72 11.85 -7.27
CA ILE A 291 -5.85 12.84 -6.20
C ILE A 291 -7.18 13.55 -6.40
N ALA A 292 -8.03 13.52 -5.39
CA ALA A 292 -9.31 14.22 -5.41
C ALA A 292 -9.38 15.26 -4.29
N THR A 293 -9.75 16.51 -4.57
CA THR A 293 -9.82 17.61 -3.59
C THR A 293 -11.24 18.10 -3.38
N LYS A 294 -11.56 18.48 -2.14
CA LYS A 294 -12.85 19.08 -1.75
C LYS A 294 -12.94 20.56 -2.07
#